data_1d6477fefb029b3e989bf16e6f08ab06
#
_entry.id   1d6477fefb029b3e989bf16e6f08ab06
#
_cell.length_a   1.000
_cell.length_b   1.000
_cell.length_c   1.000
_cell.angle_alpha   90.00
_cell.angle_beta   90.00
_cell.angle_gamma   90.00
#
_symmetry.space_group_name_H-M   'P 1'
#
loop_
_entity.id
_entity.type
_entity.pdbx_description
1 polymer ?
#
loop_
_entity_poly.entity_id
_entity_poly.type
_entity_poly.pdbx_seq_one_letter_code
_entity_poly.pdbx_strand_id
1 'polypeptide(L)'
;MLKTLKAALLAAACVPALAAAQDLDQMTPEALYELAKQEGMVTVFSLSSRIARVEKAFEAAYPGVDLVGIDLSSAKQVARVVAEQQAGVHAVDVLYLADAPVVLRDLLAPGRIQTYVPPRVADQIDAEFKAPLLVHRLSTKVLMYNEAAYPDGSPITNLWQLTLPDWRGKVMMVDPTQRGELLDLLTEIALHPDEMAAAYKAQFGTDLAVDSDLTGAGEQFIRNLFLNDLVLVSNSDDLNKAVGIKDATNPPVAFGTYSDRRDNEEEGWALQVANDVVPANGILFPAVLAVADKAPHPAAARLLIDFMFGDDSADGGPAFAPFNVPGDYATRTTIADDPDSVPLEGLKAWTIDTEAVAQNRRGSPI
;
A
#
# COMPACT_ATOMS: atom_id res chain seq x y z
N MET A 1 -18.37 41.39 -77.39
CA MET A 1 -19.27 40.55 -76.59
C MET A 1 -18.46 39.89 -75.45
N LEU A 2 -18.40 40.52 -74.28
CA LEU A 2 -17.62 40.00 -73.17
C LEU A 2 -18.63 39.34 -72.20
N LYS A 3 -18.48 38.04 -71.96
CA LYS A 3 -19.27 37.32 -70.95
C LYS A 3 -18.53 37.34 -69.63
N THR A 4 -19.07 38.07 -68.65
CA THR A 4 -18.61 38.13 -67.25
C THR A 4 -19.06 36.86 -66.50
N LEU A 5 -18.09 36.07 -66.06
CA LEU A 5 -18.28 34.92 -65.18
C LEU A 5 -18.32 35.43 -63.73
N LYS A 6 -19.43 35.30 -63.02
CA LYS A 6 -19.53 35.57 -61.60
C LYS A 6 -19.13 34.30 -60.84
N ALA A 7 -17.99 34.34 -60.15
CA ALA A 7 -17.56 33.32 -59.17
C ALA A 7 -18.25 33.59 -57.85
N ALA A 8 -19.09 32.67 -57.37
CA ALA A 8 -19.65 32.69 -56.04
C ALA A 8 -18.67 32.03 -55.07
N LEU A 9 -18.08 32.80 -54.17
CA LEU A 9 -17.31 32.28 -53.03
C LEU A 9 -18.30 31.78 -51.97
N LEU A 10 -18.36 30.46 -51.76
CA LEU A 10 -18.94 29.86 -50.57
C LEU A 10 -17.91 29.99 -49.40
N ALA A 11 -18.17 30.89 -48.49
CA ALA A 11 -17.47 30.95 -47.21
C ALA A 11 -18.02 29.85 -46.29
N ALA A 12 -17.30 28.75 -46.16
CA ALA A 12 -17.56 27.75 -45.15
C ALA A 12 -17.16 28.35 -43.79
N ALA A 13 -18.16 28.71 -43.00
CA ALA A 13 -17.96 29.11 -41.59
C ALA A 13 -17.57 27.85 -40.81
N CYS A 14 -16.28 27.68 -40.55
CA CYS A 14 -15.79 26.80 -39.49
C CYS A 14 -16.26 27.39 -38.14
N VAL A 15 -17.33 26.87 -37.58
CA VAL A 15 -17.68 27.05 -36.19
C VAL A 15 -16.71 26.16 -35.39
N PRO A 16 -15.79 26.73 -34.57
CA PRO A 16 -15.05 25.91 -33.65
C PRO A 16 -16.07 25.37 -32.63
N ALA A 17 -16.36 24.08 -32.69
CA ALA A 17 -16.98 23.39 -31.58
C ALA A 17 -16.01 23.51 -30.40
N LEU A 18 -16.28 24.41 -29.45
CA LEU A 18 -15.74 24.28 -28.10
C LEU A 18 -16.29 22.93 -27.58
N ALA A 19 -15.52 21.87 -27.74
CA ALA A 19 -15.69 20.69 -26.92
C ALA A 19 -15.40 21.17 -25.50
N ALA A 20 -16.45 21.31 -24.69
CA ALA A 20 -16.29 21.44 -23.25
C ALA A 20 -15.41 20.25 -22.84
N ALA A 21 -14.27 20.51 -22.21
CA ALA A 21 -13.46 19.46 -21.64
C ALA A 21 -14.40 18.64 -20.74
N GLN A 22 -14.63 17.39 -21.11
CA GLN A 22 -15.49 16.52 -20.31
C GLN A 22 -14.77 16.30 -18.99
N ASP A 23 -15.46 16.58 -17.89
CA ASP A 23 -14.95 16.35 -16.55
C ASP A 23 -14.99 14.82 -16.29
N LEU A 24 -13.88 14.15 -16.59
CA LEU A 24 -13.76 12.70 -16.42
C LEU A 24 -13.98 12.28 -14.97
N ASP A 25 -13.71 13.17 -14.01
CA ASP A 25 -13.82 12.86 -12.58
C ASP A 25 -15.28 12.69 -12.10
N GLN A 26 -16.25 13.18 -12.90
CA GLN A 26 -17.68 13.09 -12.60
C GLN A 26 -18.42 12.05 -13.47
N MET A 27 -17.70 11.29 -14.29
CA MET A 27 -18.32 10.31 -15.18
C MET A 27 -18.68 9.02 -14.45
N THR A 28 -19.74 8.37 -14.94
CA THR A 28 -20.06 7.00 -14.53
C THR A 28 -19.08 5.99 -15.14
N PRO A 29 -18.95 4.79 -14.55
CA PRO A 29 -18.09 3.73 -15.13
C PRO A 29 -18.43 3.39 -16.58
N GLU A 30 -19.73 3.41 -16.95
CA GLU A 30 -20.18 3.14 -18.33
C GLU A 30 -19.68 4.23 -19.29
N ALA A 31 -19.75 5.50 -18.87
CA ALA A 31 -19.30 6.62 -19.69
C ALA A 31 -17.77 6.61 -19.83
N LEU A 32 -17.04 6.30 -18.74
CA LEU A 32 -15.59 6.10 -18.78
C LEU A 32 -15.20 4.93 -19.69
N TYR A 33 -15.96 3.82 -19.65
CA TYR A 33 -15.67 2.65 -20.50
C TYR A 33 -15.80 2.97 -21.99
N GLU A 34 -16.82 3.77 -22.41
CA GLU A 34 -16.95 4.17 -23.81
C GLU A 34 -15.74 4.98 -24.30
N LEU A 35 -15.11 5.77 -23.46
CA LEU A 35 -13.89 6.49 -23.77
C LEU A 35 -12.65 5.55 -23.69
N ALA A 36 -12.57 4.74 -22.65
CA ALA A 36 -11.48 3.80 -22.45
C ALA A 36 -11.32 2.80 -23.61
N LYS A 37 -12.43 2.36 -24.23
CA LYS A 37 -12.38 1.54 -25.44
C LYS A 37 -11.67 2.24 -26.62
N GLN A 38 -11.72 3.57 -26.68
CA GLN A 38 -11.01 4.34 -27.71
C GLN A 38 -9.54 4.49 -27.37
N GLU A 39 -9.20 4.49 -26.07
CA GLU A 39 -7.84 4.51 -25.55
C GLU A 39 -7.18 3.13 -25.68
N GLY A 40 -7.96 2.05 -25.56
CA GLY A 40 -7.58 0.67 -25.84
C GLY A 40 -6.77 -0.03 -24.75
N MET A 41 -6.21 0.72 -23.81
CA MET A 41 -5.38 0.13 -22.73
C MET A 41 -5.26 1.06 -21.52
N VAL A 42 -4.74 0.49 -20.42
CA VAL A 42 -4.30 1.24 -19.22
C VAL A 42 -3.05 0.58 -18.64
N THR A 43 -2.07 1.39 -18.23
CA THR A 43 -0.85 0.90 -17.57
C THR A 43 -0.86 1.27 -16.10
N VAL A 44 -0.65 0.28 -15.22
CA VAL A 44 -0.54 0.51 -13.77
C VAL A 44 0.80 0.02 -13.22
N PHE A 45 1.49 0.86 -12.44
CA PHE A 45 2.54 0.40 -11.54
C PHE A 45 1.91 -0.02 -10.23
N SER A 46 2.19 -1.24 -9.77
CA SER A 46 1.56 -1.83 -8.60
C SER A 46 2.59 -2.28 -7.57
N LEU A 47 2.34 -1.95 -6.31
CA LEU A 47 3.12 -2.45 -5.16
C LEU A 47 2.92 -3.95 -4.89
N SER A 48 2.01 -4.60 -5.61
CA SER A 48 1.59 -5.98 -5.36
C SER A 48 1.49 -6.78 -6.66
N SER A 49 2.08 -7.98 -6.67
CA SER A 49 1.94 -8.96 -7.76
C SER A 49 0.49 -9.40 -8.01
N ARG A 50 -0.41 -9.16 -7.02
CA ARG A 50 -1.85 -9.43 -7.15
C ARG A 50 -2.52 -8.65 -8.29
N ILE A 51 -1.85 -7.62 -8.83
CA ILE A 51 -2.32 -6.88 -10.00
C ILE A 51 -2.59 -7.80 -11.21
N ALA A 52 -1.87 -8.89 -11.35
CA ALA A 52 -2.10 -9.88 -12.41
C ALA A 52 -3.47 -10.59 -12.31
N ARG A 53 -4.06 -10.66 -11.09
CA ARG A 53 -5.43 -11.17 -10.91
C ARG A 53 -6.45 -10.07 -11.24
N VAL A 54 -6.15 -8.82 -10.89
CA VAL A 54 -6.97 -7.65 -11.26
C VAL A 54 -7.04 -7.51 -12.77
N GLU A 55 -5.91 -7.67 -13.48
CA GLU A 55 -5.83 -7.64 -14.95
C GLU A 55 -6.85 -8.58 -15.59
N LYS A 56 -6.85 -9.84 -15.21
CA LYS A 56 -7.81 -10.83 -15.74
C LYS A 56 -9.27 -10.45 -15.48
N ALA A 57 -9.56 -9.95 -14.28
CA ALA A 57 -10.92 -9.56 -13.90
C ALA A 57 -11.37 -8.28 -14.62
N PHE A 58 -10.46 -7.30 -14.77
CA PHE A 58 -10.73 -6.04 -15.46
C PHE A 58 -11.00 -6.25 -16.94
N GLU A 59 -10.16 -7.01 -17.65
CA GLU A 59 -10.32 -7.32 -19.07
C GLU A 59 -11.60 -8.12 -19.35
N ALA A 60 -11.99 -8.99 -18.42
CA ALA A 60 -13.25 -9.72 -18.51
C ALA A 60 -14.48 -8.79 -18.33
N ALA A 61 -14.37 -7.77 -17.45
CA ALA A 61 -15.44 -6.80 -17.20
C ALA A 61 -15.53 -5.74 -18.33
N TYR A 62 -14.39 -5.37 -18.91
CA TYR A 62 -14.26 -4.28 -19.89
C TYR A 62 -13.55 -4.74 -21.19
N PRO A 63 -14.16 -5.63 -21.98
CA PRO A 63 -13.57 -6.13 -23.23
C PRO A 63 -13.14 -5.00 -24.18
N GLY A 64 -11.91 -5.06 -24.68
CA GLY A 64 -11.34 -4.05 -25.57
C GLY A 64 -10.56 -2.94 -24.85
N VAL A 65 -10.35 -3.08 -23.53
CA VAL A 65 -9.40 -2.26 -22.78
C VAL A 65 -8.41 -3.19 -22.10
N ASP A 66 -7.18 -3.23 -22.58
CA ASP A 66 -6.11 -4.07 -22.04
C ASP A 66 -5.54 -3.43 -20.77
N LEU A 67 -5.33 -4.21 -19.70
CA LEU A 67 -4.65 -3.76 -18.49
C LEU A 67 -3.20 -4.28 -18.50
N VAL A 68 -2.23 -3.37 -18.44
CA VAL A 68 -0.82 -3.71 -18.30
C VAL A 68 -0.36 -3.45 -16.88
N GLY A 69 -0.32 -4.51 -16.07
CA GLY A 69 0.13 -4.47 -14.68
C GLY A 69 1.65 -4.67 -14.55
N ILE A 70 2.35 -3.73 -13.92
CA ILE A 70 3.79 -3.81 -13.69
C ILE A 70 4.05 -3.83 -12.17
N ASP A 71 4.52 -4.98 -11.66
CA ASP A 71 4.88 -5.14 -10.24
C ASP A 71 6.20 -4.42 -9.94
N LEU A 72 6.11 -3.36 -9.14
CA LEU A 72 7.23 -2.53 -8.70
C LEU A 72 7.02 -2.10 -7.24
N SER A 73 8.05 -2.20 -6.41
CA SER A 73 8.00 -1.61 -5.06
C SER A 73 7.73 -0.11 -5.12
N SER A 74 7.07 0.45 -4.10
CA SER A 74 6.71 1.88 -4.06
C SER A 74 7.90 2.80 -4.30
N ALA A 75 9.05 2.50 -3.70
CA ALA A 75 10.28 3.26 -3.91
C ALA A 75 10.72 3.28 -5.40
N LYS A 76 10.64 2.13 -6.09
CA LYS A 76 10.95 2.04 -7.53
C LYS A 76 9.94 2.78 -8.38
N GLN A 77 8.63 2.74 -8.02
CA GLN A 77 7.58 3.50 -8.70
C GLN A 77 7.87 5.00 -8.60
N VAL A 78 8.10 5.51 -7.38
CA VAL A 78 8.41 6.94 -7.15
C VAL A 78 9.63 7.37 -7.96
N ALA A 79 10.75 6.64 -7.84
CA ALA A 79 11.98 6.97 -8.56
C ALA A 79 11.76 6.99 -10.09
N ARG A 80 11.02 6.02 -10.62
CA ARG A 80 10.75 5.91 -12.06
C ARG A 80 9.85 7.05 -12.55
N VAL A 81 8.74 7.33 -11.87
CA VAL A 81 7.82 8.41 -12.24
C VAL A 81 8.53 9.77 -12.19
N VAL A 82 9.32 10.02 -11.14
CA VAL A 82 10.08 11.28 -11.04
C VAL A 82 11.06 11.42 -12.22
N ALA A 83 11.82 10.37 -12.54
CA ALA A 83 12.80 10.40 -13.62
C ALA A 83 12.14 10.54 -15.02
N GLU A 84 11.08 9.76 -15.29
CA GLU A 84 10.35 9.79 -16.55
C GLU A 84 9.71 11.16 -16.79
N GLN A 85 8.99 11.70 -15.81
CA GLN A 85 8.34 13.01 -15.95
C GLN A 85 9.33 14.17 -16.05
N GLN A 86 10.49 14.11 -15.36
CA GLN A 86 11.58 15.08 -15.56
C GLN A 86 12.14 15.04 -16.97
N ALA A 87 12.15 13.88 -17.61
CA ALA A 87 12.53 13.71 -19.02
C ALA A 87 11.40 14.04 -20.00
N GLY A 88 10.22 14.46 -19.53
CA GLY A 88 9.04 14.72 -20.35
C GLY A 88 8.34 13.44 -20.85
N VAL A 89 8.61 12.29 -20.23
CA VAL A 89 7.98 11.00 -20.55
C VAL A 89 6.85 10.73 -19.58
N HIS A 90 5.67 10.38 -20.11
CA HIS A 90 4.47 10.02 -19.35
C HIS A 90 4.00 8.67 -19.89
N ALA A 91 4.41 7.57 -19.23
CA ALA A 91 4.19 6.20 -19.72
C ALA A 91 3.25 5.37 -18.84
N VAL A 92 2.92 5.86 -17.64
CA VAL A 92 2.03 5.19 -16.69
C VAL A 92 0.75 5.99 -16.52
N ASP A 93 -0.36 5.30 -16.32
CA ASP A 93 -1.69 5.89 -16.11
C ASP A 93 -2.07 5.91 -14.65
N VAL A 94 -1.85 4.79 -13.95
CA VAL A 94 -2.24 4.61 -12.55
C VAL A 94 -1.04 4.15 -11.72
N LEU A 95 -0.94 4.69 -10.51
CA LEU A 95 0.00 4.22 -9.50
C LEU A 95 -0.76 3.61 -8.33
N TYR A 96 -0.35 2.42 -7.92
CA TYR A 96 -0.81 1.75 -6.73
C TYR A 96 0.37 1.56 -5.78
N LEU A 97 0.44 2.39 -4.73
CA LEU A 97 1.63 2.57 -3.89
C LEU A 97 1.28 2.45 -2.40
N ALA A 98 2.31 2.17 -1.60
CA ALA A 98 2.39 2.48 -0.18
C ALA A 98 3.39 3.63 0.04
N ASP A 99 3.84 3.86 1.30
CA ASP A 99 4.79 4.93 1.64
C ASP A 99 4.18 6.32 1.45
N ALA A 100 2.99 6.51 2.05
CA ALA A 100 2.22 7.74 1.93
C ALA A 100 3.03 9.03 2.21
N PRO A 101 3.97 9.09 3.19
CA PRO A 101 4.82 10.27 3.40
C PRO A 101 5.64 10.67 2.17
N VAL A 102 6.22 9.69 1.47
CA VAL A 102 7.01 9.94 0.25
C VAL A 102 6.10 10.29 -0.92
N VAL A 103 4.96 9.60 -1.05
CA VAL A 103 3.96 9.89 -2.09
C VAL A 103 3.46 11.33 -1.99
N LEU A 104 3.14 11.81 -0.79
CA LEU A 104 2.72 13.19 -0.56
C LEU A 104 3.80 14.20 -0.97
N ARG A 105 5.05 13.97 -0.53
CA ARG A 105 6.15 14.90 -0.74
C ARG A 105 6.65 14.92 -2.18
N ASP A 106 6.85 13.73 -2.77
CA ASP A 106 7.61 13.62 -4.02
C ASP A 106 6.71 13.46 -5.26
N LEU A 107 5.45 13.06 -5.07
CA LEU A 107 4.51 12.88 -6.17
C LEU A 107 3.34 13.86 -6.13
N LEU A 108 2.60 13.94 -5.02
CA LEU A 108 1.39 14.77 -4.97
C LEU A 108 1.72 16.27 -4.89
N ALA A 109 2.58 16.69 -3.96
CA ALA A 109 2.91 18.10 -3.78
C ALA A 109 3.53 18.77 -5.04
N PRO A 110 4.40 18.10 -5.81
CA PRO A 110 4.87 18.66 -7.09
C PRO A 110 3.93 18.43 -8.28
N GLY A 111 2.72 17.88 -8.06
CA GLY A 111 1.72 17.67 -9.10
C GLY A 111 2.05 16.55 -10.10
N ARG A 112 2.82 15.54 -9.68
CA ARG A 112 3.18 14.38 -10.53
C ARG A 112 2.08 13.32 -10.60
N ILE A 113 1.17 13.37 -9.65
CA ILE A 113 -0.04 12.56 -9.58
C ILE A 113 -1.21 13.45 -9.16
N GLN A 114 -2.42 12.95 -9.38
CA GLN A 114 -3.66 13.54 -8.89
C GLN A 114 -4.50 12.48 -8.18
N THR A 115 -5.19 12.89 -7.13
CA THR A 115 -6.18 12.08 -6.43
C THR A 115 -7.48 12.07 -7.24
N TYR A 116 -8.02 10.89 -7.51
CA TYR A 116 -9.32 10.71 -8.12
C TYR A 116 -10.17 9.81 -7.24
N VAL A 117 -11.31 10.31 -6.78
CA VAL A 117 -12.28 9.55 -5.98
C VAL A 117 -13.45 9.16 -6.88
N PRO A 118 -13.68 7.86 -7.14
CA PRO A 118 -14.78 7.44 -7.99
C PRO A 118 -16.14 7.86 -7.39
N PRO A 119 -16.99 8.61 -8.15
CA PRO A 119 -18.28 9.09 -7.64
C PRO A 119 -19.20 7.98 -7.12
N ARG A 120 -19.14 6.80 -7.75
CA ARG A 120 -19.95 5.63 -7.39
C ARG A 120 -19.76 5.17 -5.94
N VAL A 121 -18.56 5.27 -5.41
CA VAL A 121 -18.20 4.76 -4.08
C VAL A 121 -17.83 5.87 -3.08
N ALA A 122 -17.87 7.13 -3.50
CA ALA A 122 -17.43 8.27 -2.68
C ALA A 122 -18.12 8.36 -1.30
N ASP A 123 -19.41 8.02 -1.22
CA ASP A 123 -20.17 8.04 0.03
C ASP A 123 -19.95 6.79 0.90
N GLN A 124 -19.23 5.80 0.38
CA GLN A 124 -18.91 4.54 1.05
C GLN A 124 -17.48 4.49 1.57
N ILE A 125 -16.75 5.58 1.45
CA ILE A 125 -15.35 5.72 1.91
C ILE A 125 -15.31 6.88 2.90
N ASP A 126 -14.69 6.68 4.06
CA ASP A 126 -14.55 7.73 5.06
C ASP A 126 -13.67 8.88 4.55
N ALA A 127 -13.91 10.09 5.06
CA ALA A 127 -13.29 11.31 4.54
C ALA A 127 -11.76 11.28 4.59
N GLU A 128 -11.20 10.69 5.63
CA GLU A 128 -9.75 10.54 5.83
C GLU A 128 -9.08 9.65 4.77
N PHE A 129 -9.82 8.72 4.16
CA PHE A 129 -9.31 7.84 3.11
C PHE A 129 -9.53 8.37 1.69
N LYS A 130 -10.15 9.55 1.55
CA LYS A 130 -10.40 10.21 0.24
C LYS A 130 -9.40 11.31 -0.07
N ALA A 131 -8.86 11.96 0.95
CA ALA A 131 -7.96 13.09 0.80
C ALA A 131 -6.92 13.13 1.94
N PRO A 132 -5.69 13.60 1.66
CA PRO A 132 -5.19 14.08 0.35
C PRO A 132 -4.92 12.97 -0.66
N LEU A 133 -4.86 11.70 -0.26
CA LEU A 133 -4.66 10.52 -1.08
C LEU A 133 -5.89 9.61 -1.03
N LEU A 134 -6.26 9.00 -2.16
CA LEU A 134 -7.27 7.96 -2.16
C LEU A 134 -6.68 6.65 -1.65
N VAL A 135 -7.11 6.21 -0.49
CA VAL A 135 -6.69 4.94 0.12
C VAL A 135 -7.64 3.83 -0.34
N HIS A 136 -7.10 2.82 -1.00
CA HIS A 136 -7.85 1.66 -1.48
C HIS A 136 -8.10 0.66 -0.36
N ARG A 137 -7.08 0.38 0.44
CA ARG A 137 -7.11 -0.50 1.60
C ARG A 137 -6.05 -0.12 2.61
N LEU A 138 -6.24 -0.54 3.85
CA LEU A 138 -5.18 -0.58 4.84
C LEU A 138 -4.50 -1.96 4.78
N SER A 139 -3.19 -1.95 4.84
CA SER A 139 -2.37 -3.15 4.93
C SER A 139 -1.47 -3.08 6.16
N THR A 140 -0.73 -4.14 6.44
CA THR A 140 -0.03 -4.27 7.72
C THR A 140 1.44 -4.62 7.56
N LYS A 141 2.26 -4.12 8.48
CA LYS A 141 3.56 -4.71 8.81
C LYS A 141 3.54 -5.04 10.28
N VAL A 142 3.48 -6.33 10.59
CA VAL A 142 3.23 -6.85 11.94
C VAL A 142 4.19 -7.97 12.28
N LEU A 143 4.31 -8.26 13.57
CA LEU A 143 5.08 -9.42 14.03
C LEU A 143 4.34 -10.70 13.68
N MET A 144 5.00 -11.55 12.89
CA MET A 144 4.53 -12.86 12.45
C MET A 144 5.31 -13.97 13.12
N TYR A 145 4.63 -15.08 13.39
CA TYR A 145 5.21 -16.28 13.97
C TYR A 145 4.69 -17.55 13.29
N ASN A 146 5.25 -18.70 13.64
CA ASN A 146 4.83 -20.02 13.15
C ASN A 146 3.85 -20.67 14.11
N GLU A 147 2.56 -20.77 13.75
CA GLU A 147 1.53 -21.35 14.62
C GLU A 147 1.65 -22.88 14.78
N ALA A 148 2.32 -23.59 13.85
CA ALA A 148 2.56 -25.02 14.00
C ALA A 148 3.66 -25.31 15.05
N ALA A 149 4.66 -24.44 15.16
CA ALA A 149 5.70 -24.55 16.18
C ALA A 149 5.23 -24.02 17.55
N TYR A 150 4.28 -23.06 17.55
CA TYR A 150 3.73 -22.43 18.75
C TYR A 150 2.21 -22.51 18.77
N PRO A 151 1.63 -23.71 18.98
CA PRO A 151 0.18 -23.93 18.88
C PRO A 151 -0.64 -23.26 19.99
N ASP A 152 0.01 -22.91 21.10
CA ASP A 152 -0.65 -22.23 22.23
C ASP A 152 -0.69 -20.71 22.04
N GLY A 153 -0.19 -20.18 20.93
CA GLY A 153 -0.14 -18.75 20.62
C GLY A 153 1.28 -18.24 20.39
N SER A 154 1.39 -16.95 20.14
CA SER A 154 2.68 -16.30 19.88
C SER A 154 3.68 -16.48 21.02
N PRO A 155 4.94 -16.85 20.71
CA PRO A 155 6.00 -16.90 21.71
C PRO A 155 6.44 -15.51 22.22
N ILE A 156 5.97 -14.45 21.55
CA ILE A 156 6.23 -13.05 21.88
C ILE A 156 4.93 -12.38 22.31
N THR A 157 4.94 -11.77 23.47
CA THR A 157 3.84 -10.97 24.05
C THR A 157 4.26 -9.54 24.38
N ASN A 158 5.55 -9.24 24.24
CA ASN A 158 6.11 -7.90 24.44
C ASN A 158 7.28 -7.71 23.47
N LEU A 159 7.32 -6.59 22.75
CA LEU A 159 8.38 -6.32 21.76
C LEU A 159 9.78 -6.42 22.36
N TRP A 160 9.97 -6.02 23.61
CA TRP A 160 11.28 -6.09 24.26
C TRP A 160 11.83 -7.50 24.44
N GLN A 161 10.99 -8.54 24.36
CA GLN A 161 11.48 -9.92 24.35
C GLN A 161 12.35 -10.21 23.13
N LEU A 162 12.15 -9.50 22.02
CA LEU A 162 12.97 -9.64 20.79
C LEU A 162 14.42 -9.21 20.99
N THR A 163 14.70 -8.46 22.07
CA THR A 163 16.07 -8.03 22.41
C THR A 163 16.79 -8.97 23.38
N LEU A 164 16.12 -10.05 23.83
CA LEU A 164 16.70 -11.04 24.73
C LEU A 164 17.63 -12.01 23.98
N PRO A 165 18.61 -12.63 24.69
CA PRO A 165 19.54 -13.57 24.09
C PRO A 165 18.87 -14.77 23.41
N ASP A 166 17.72 -15.23 23.88
CA ASP A 166 16.97 -16.35 23.31
C ASP A 166 16.48 -16.07 21.88
N TRP A 167 16.33 -14.79 21.53
CA TRP A 167 15.90 -14.32 20.21
C TRP A 167 17.04 -13.77 19.36
N ARG A 168 18.29 -13.91 19.83
CA ARG A 168 19.44 -13.43 19.07
C ARG A 168 19.56 -14.13 17.72
N GLY A 169 19.58 -13.34 16.63
CA GLY A 169 19.63 -13.86 15.27
C GLY A 169 18.38 -14.60 14.81
N LYS A 170 17.25 -14.47 15.53
CA LYS A 170 15.97 -15.13 15.22
C LYS A 170 14.83 -14.13 14.96
N VAL A 171 15.12 -12.86 14.88
CA VAL A 171 14.18 -11.84 14.46
C VAL A 171 14.53 -11.43 13.05
N MET A 172 13.55 -11.46 12.14
CA MET A 172 13.78 -11.19 10.73
C MET A 172 12.96 -9.98 10.25
N MET A 173 13.47 -9.31 9.23
CA MET A 173 12.81 -8.21 8.54
C MET A 173 13.33 -8.14 7.10
N VAL A 174 12.50 -7.76 6.14
CA VAL A 174 13.03 -7.31 4.84
C VAL A 174 13.79 -6.01 5.05
N ASP A 175 14.87 -5.80 4.31
CA ASP A 175 15.69 -4.59 4.42
C ASP A 175 14.81 -3.33 4.30
N PRO A 176 14.68 -2.51 5.36
CA PRO A 176 13.82 -1.33 5.38
C PRO A 176 14.24 -0.25 4.39
N THR A 177 15.49 -0.25 3.92
CA THR A 177 15.94 0.69 2.88
C THR A 177 15.32 0.39 1.51
N GLN A 178 14.77 -0.81 1.32
CA GLN A 178 14.11 -1.24 0.09
C GLN A 178 12.58 -1.25 0.18
N ARG A 179 12.03 -1.11 1.39
CA ARG A 179 10.60 -1.17 1.69
C ARG A 179 10.21 -0.03 2.63
N GLY A 180 9.61 1.02 2.05
CA GLY A 180 9.24 2.24 2.79
C GLY A 180 8.34 1.97 3.99
N GLU A 181 7.41 1.03 3.87
CA GLU A 181 6.50 0.63 4.95
C GLU A 181 7.20 -0.02 6.15
N LEU A 182 8.39 -0.61 5.97
CA LEU A 182 9.19 -1.09 7.10
C LEU A 182 10.01 0.02 7.75
N LEU A 183 10.40 1.02 6.97
CA LEU A 183 10.97 2.24 7.53
C LEU A 183 9.92 3.03 8.32
N ASP A 184 8.65 3.03 7.86
CA ASP A 184 7.52 3.57 8.61
C ASP A 184 7.34 2.84 9.94
N LEU A 185 7.40 1.51 9.96
CA LEU A 185 7.33 0.72 11.21
C LEU A 185 8.42 1.14 12.21
N LEU A 186 9.68 1.24 11.76
CA LEU A 186 10.75 1.66 12.65
C LEU A 186 10.56 3.11 13.13
N THR A 187 10.03 3.97 12.28
CA THR A 187 9.74 5.36 12.64
C THR A 187 8.60 5.45 13.65
N GLU A 188 7.51 4.69 13.47
CA GLU A 188 6.42 4.64 14.45
C GLU A 188 6.90 4.11 15.81
N ILE A 189 7.72 3.07 15.85
CA ILE A 189 8.35 2.59 17.09
C ILE A 189 9.09 3.74 17.80
N ALA A 190 9.82 4.56 17.06
CA ALA A 190 10.55 5.71 17.61
C ALA A 190 9.61 6.83 18.09
N LEU A 191 8.46 7.01 17.43
CA LEU A 191 7.45 8.02 17.76
C LEU A 191 6.57 7.67 18.97
N HIS A 192 6.65 6.43 19.47
CA HIS A 192 5.92 5.96 20.66
C HIS A 192 6.81 5.70 21.89
N PRO A 193 7.67 6.68 22.33
CA PRO A 193 8.66 6.44 23.38
C PRO A 193 8.03 6.08 24.74
N ASP A 194 6.89 6.67 25.10
CA ASP A 194 6.24 6.43 26.37
C ASP A 194 5.63 5.03 26.46
N GLU A 195 4.99 4.58 25.38
CA GLU A 195 4.44 3.23 25.30
C GLU A 195 5.55 2.18 25.31
N MET A 196 6.66 2.43 24.57
CA MET A 196 7.83 1.58 24.57
C MET A 196 8.50 1.51 25.96
N ALA A 197 8.58 2.62 26.70
CA ALA A 197 9.11 2.65 28.07
C ALA A 197 8.21 1.87 29.04
N ALA A 198 6.89 2.02 28.92
CA ALA A 198 5.93 1.28 29.73
C ALA A 198 6.02 -0.24 29.46
N ALA A 199 6.14 -0.65 28.18
CA ALA A 199 6.34 -2.04 27.81
C ALA A 199 7.66 -2.62 28.34
N TYR A 200 8.74 -1.83 28.34
CA TYR A 200 10.01 -2.22 28.95
C TYR A 200 9.85 -2.49 30.44
N LYS A 201 9.23 -1.54 31.16
CA LYS A 201 8.98 -1.68 32.61
C LYS A 201 8.11 -2.90 32.92
N ALA A 202 7.10 -3.16 32.10
CA ALA A 202 6.26 -4.36 32.23
C ALA A 202 7.06 -5.65 32.03
N GLN A 203 8.00 -5.67 31.09
CA GLN A 203 8.83 -6.84 30.79
C GLN A 203 9.90 -7.10 31.86
N PHE A 204 10.59 -6.07 32.33
CA PHE A 204 11.80 -6.20 33.18
C PHE A 204 11.64 -5.75 34.62
N GLY A 205 10.50 -5.12 34.98
CA GLY A 205 10.22 -4.63 36.33
C GLY A 205 11.01 -3.39 36.74
N THR A 206 11.78 -2.78 35.84
CA THR A 206 12.62 -1.59 36.08
C THR A 206 12.42 -0.55 35.00
N ASP A 207 12.73 0.71 35.29
CA ASP A 207 12.73 1.76 34.29
C ASP A 207 13.87 1.58 33.28
N LEU A 208 13.62 1.90 32.02
CA LEU A 208 14.63 1.84 30.96
C LEU A 208 15.66 2.97 31.14
N ALA A 209 16.94 2.63 31.07
CA ALA A 209 17.99 3.61 30.87
C ALA A 209 18.20 3.80 29.36
N VAL A 210 17.87 4.97 28.85
CA VAL A 210 18.10 5.33 27.44
C VAL A 210 19.51 5.87 27.28
N ASP A 211 20.22 5.40 26.24
CA ASP A 211 21.57 5.88 25.93
C ASP A 211 21.52 7.39 25.60
N SER A 212 22.55 8.13 26.02
CA SER A 212 22.55 9.60 26.00
C SER A 212 22.48 10.24 24.61
N ASP A 213 22.75 9.49 23.58
CA ASP A 213 22.68 9.90 22.16
C ASP A 213 21.36 9.53 21.49
N LEU A 214 20.40 8.94 22.22
CA LEU A 214 19.06 8.58 21.75
C LEU A 214 18.01 9.51 22.36
N THR A 215 16.88 9.64 21.66
CA THR A 215 15.80 10.55 22.08
C THR A 215 14.75 9.86 22.95
N GLY A 216 14.66 8.51 22.92
CA GLY A 216 13.66 7.79 23.70
C GLY A 216 13.73 6.28 23.62
N ALA A 217 12.76 5.64 24.30
CA ALA A 217 12.70 4.18 24.43
C ALA A 217 12.51 3.45 23.09
N GLY A 218 11.81 4.05 22.13
CA GLY A 218 11.64 3.48 20.80
C GLY A 218 12.96 3.33 20.05
N GLU A 219 13.78 4.39 20.04
CA GLU A 219 15.11 4.35 19.42
C GLU A 219 16.05 3.37 20.16
N GLN A 220 15.93 3.31 21.49
CA GLN A 220 16.69 2.34 22.28
C GLN A 220 16.31 0.89 21.93
N PHE A 221 15.00 0.63 21.73
CA PHE A 221 14.54 -0.68 21.28
C PHE A 221 15.13 -1.04 19.93
N ILE A 222 15.05 -0.11 18.94
CA ILE A 222 15.59 -0.33 17.59
C ILE A 222 17.08 -0.65 17.67
N ARG A 223 17.87 0.14 18.43
CA ARG A 223 19.30 -0.13 18.66
C ARG A 223 19.53 -1.52 19.22
N ASN A 224 18.79 -1.89 20.26
CA ASN A 224 18.93 -3.19 20.93
C ASN A 224 18.54 -4.34 19.99
N LEU A 225 17.53 -4.15 19.13
CA LEU A 225 17.11 -5.15 18.13
C LEU A 225 18.24 -5.42 17.13
N PHE A 226 18.90 -4.37 16.62
CA PHE A 226 20.08 -4.52 15.74
C PHE A 226 21.27 -5.15 16.45
N LEU A 227 21.54 -4.78 17.72
CA LEU A 227 22.60 -5.39 18.52
C LEU A 227 22.30 -6.85 18.88
N ASN A 228 21.03 -7.27 18.81
CA ASN A 228 20.61 -8.66 18.97
C ASN A 228 20.61 -9.44 17.65
N ASP A 229 21.40 -9.00 16.68
CA ASP A 229 21.59 -9.65 15.37
C ASP A 229 20.28 -9.77 14.57
N LEU A 230 19.51 -8.66 14.43
CA LEU A 230 18.38 -8.61 13.51
C LEU A 230 18.78 -9.07 12.10
N VAL A 231 18.08 -10.05 11.56
CA VAL A 231 18.37 -10.63 10.24
C VAL A 231 17.61 -9.87 9.16
N LEU A 232 18.33 -9.20 8.28
CA LEU A 232 17.76 -8.51 7.12
C LEU A 232 17.79 -9.42 5.89
N VAL A 233 16.65 -9.56 5.21
CA VAL A 233 16.50 -10.31 3.96
C VAL A 233 16.08 -9.39 2.81
N SER A 234 16.25 -9.86 1.57
CA SER A 234 15.99 -9.03 0.38
C SER A 234 14.55 -9.02 -0.08
N ASN A 235 13.74 -10.00 0.33
CA ASN A 235 12.36 -10.18 -0.13
C ASN A 235 11.49 -10.87 0.92
N SER A 236 10.15 -10.80 0.72
CA SER A 236 9.18 -11.41 1.64
C SER A 236 9.12 -12.94 1.54
N ASP A 237 9.44 -13.53 0.37
CA ASP A 237 9.34 -14.98 0.18
C ASP A 237 10.36 -15.73 1.05
N ASP A 238 11.62 -15.23 1.09
CA ASP A 238 12.65 -15.79 1.96
C ASP A 238 12.27 -15.66 3.45
N LEU A 239 11.68 -14.51 3.83
CA LEU A 239 11.19 -14.27 5.18
C LEU A 239 10.04 -15.23 5.54
N ASN A 240 9.02 -15.31 4.70
CA ASN A 240 7.83 -16.13 4.91
C ASN A 240 8.19 -17.61 4.99
N LYS A 241 9.09 -18.06 4.12
CA LYS A 241 9.61 -19.43 4.15
C LYS A 241 10.35 -19.72 5.45
N ALA A 242 11.21 -18.82 5.91
CA ALA A 242 11.98 -19.02 7.14
C ALA A 242 11.07 -19.13 8.37
N VAL A 243 10.03 -18.29 8.45
CA VAL A 243 9.06 -18.31 9.55
C VAL A 243 8.05 -19.44 9.40
N GLY A 244 7.52 -19.66 8.18
CA GLY A 244 6.29 -20.41 7.94
C GLY A 244 6.46 -21.93 7.82
N ILE A 245 7.64 -22.51 7.64
CA ILE A 245 7.81 -23.96 7.45
C ILE A 245 7.22 -24.72 8.64
N LYS A 246 6.21 -25.58 8.37
CA LYS A 246 5.42 -26.28 9.41
C LYS A 246 6.28 -27.17 10.33
N ASP A 247 7.29 -27.84 9.80
CA ASP A 247 8.14 -28.77 10.55
C ASP A 247 9.38 -28.08 11.13
N ALA A 248 9.43 -26.75 11.12
CA ALA A 248 10.57 -25.99 11.62
C ALA A 248 10.69 -26.17 13.15
N THR A 249 11.91 -26.52 13.60
CA THR A 249 12.24 -26.56 15.02
C THR A 249 12.74 -25.19 15.44
N ASN A 250 12.04 -24.51 16.37
CA ASN A 250 12.40 -23.21 16.89
C ASN A 250 12.58 -22.14 15.77
N PRO A 251 11.53 -21.92 14.94
CA PRO A 251 11.59 -20.97 13.83
C PRO A 251 11.77 -19.53 14.33
N PRO A 252 12.29 -18.64 13.47
CA PRO A 252 12.34 -17.22 13.77
C PRO A 252 10.93 -16.60 13.83
N VAL A 253 10.86 -15.39 14.35
CA VAL A 253 9.74 -14.48 14.17
C VAL A 253 10.15 -13.34 13.23
N ALA A 254 9.19 -12.68 12.60
CA ALA A 254 9.53 -11.62 11.64
C ALA A 254 8.53 -10.47 11.65
N PHE A 255 9.03 -9.26 11.40
CA PHE A 255 8.16 -8.17 10.96
C PHE A 255 7.85 -8.37 9.47
N GLY A 256 6.69 -8.98 9.23
CA GLY A 256 6.20 -9.38 7.91
C GLY A 256 4.86 -8.73 7.55
N THR A 257 4.28 -9.19 6.47
CA THR A 257 2.97 -8.74 6.00
C THR A 257 1.91 -9.77 6.43
N TYR A 258 0.90 -9.35 7.17
CA TYR A 258 -0.14 -10.29 7.64
C TYR A 258 -0.87 -10.95 6.45
N SER A 259 -1.09 -10.23 5.37
CA SER A 259 -1.76 -10.76 4.18
C SER A 259 -0.99 -11.88 3.45
N ASP A 260 0.27 -12.14 3.81
CA ASP A 260 1.02 -13.28 3.27
C ASP A 260 0.56 -14.62 3.88
N ARG A 261 -0.24 -14.58 4.96
CA ARG A 261 -0.93 -15.75 5.51
C ARG A 261 -1.85 -16.43 4.49
N ARG A 262 -2.35 -15.70 3.49
CA ARG A 262 -3.16 -16.26 2.39
C ARG A 262 -2.45 -17.40 1.63
N ASP A 263 -1.12 -17.41 1.66
CA ASP A 263 -0.29 -18.37 0.92
C ASP A 263 0.00 -19.64 1.76
N ASN A 264 -0.47 -19.70 3.03
CA ASN A 264 -0.23 -20.81 3.94
C ASN A 264 -0.68 -22.17 3.38
N GLU A 265 -1.83 -22.23 2.70
CA GLU A 265 -2.35 -23.47 2.15
C GLU A 265 -1.53 -23.93 0.92
N GLU A 266 -1.26 -23.00 0.00
CA GLU A 266 -0.55 -23.27 -1.26
C GLU A 266 0.91 -23.65 -1.03
N GLU A 267 1.59 -22.91 -0.14
CA GLU A 267 3.03 -23.05 0.15
C GLU A 267 3.32 -24.06 1.28
N GLY A 268 2.27 -24.54 1.97
CA GLY A 268 2.43 -25.42 3.12
C GLY A 268 3.03 -24.73 4.34
N TRP A 269 2.81 -23.43 4.50
CA TRP A 269 3.28 -22.63 5.63
C TRP A 269 2.28 -22.63 6.80
N ALA A 270 2.74 -22.09 7.94
CA ALA A 270 1.97 -21.89 9.16
C ALA A 270 2.20 -20.47 9.73
N LEU A 271 2.09 -19.47 8.87
CA LEU A 271 2.22 -18.06 9.26
C LEU A 271 1.01 -17.60 10.06
N GLN A 272 1.25 -16.91 11.18
CA GLN A 272 0.20 -16.32 12.00
C GLN A 272 0.67 -14.97 12.56
N VAL A 273 -0.28 -14.04 12.80
CA VAL A 273 -0.01 -12.75 13.41
C VAL A 273 0.08 -12.86 14.92
N ALA A 274 1.11 -12.25 15.51
CA ALA A 274 1.26 -12.13 16.97
C ALA A 274 0.44 -10.94 17.49
N ASN A 275 -0.89 -11.06 17.59
CA ASN A 275 -1.76 -9.93 17.91
C ASN A 275 -1.70 -9.48 19.38
N ASP A 276 -1.27 -10.35 20.33
CA ASP A 276 -1.26 -10.02 21.77
C ASP A 276 0.02 -9.34 22.26
N VAL A 277 0.80 -8.79 21.33
CA VAL A 277 2.08 -8.12 21.64
C VAL A 277 1.85 -6.69 22.12
N VAL A 278 2.54 -6.32 23.21
CA VAL A 278 2.57 -4.93 23.69
C VAL A 278 3.89 -4.26 23.34
N PRO A 279 3.89 -2.93 23.11
CA PRO A 279 2.75 -2.01 23.11
C PRO A 279 1.87 -2.15 21.87
N ALA A 280 2.44 -2.59 20.74
CA ALA A 280 1.75 -2.89 19.49
C ALA A 280 2.49 -4.02 18.75
N ASN A 281 1.77 -4.74 17.89
CA ASN A 281 2.37 -5.81 17.09
C ASN A 281 3.01 -5.31 15.77
N GLY A 282 2.82 -4.04 15.44
CA GLY A 282 3.30 -3.43 14.19
C GLY A 282 2.51 -2.21 13.79
N ILE A 283 2.34 -2.03 12.49
CA ILE A 283 1.65 -0.87 11.90
C ILE A 283 0.58 -1.25 10.89
N LEU A 284 -0.44 -0.38 10.79
CA LEU A 284 -1.35 -0.24 9.64
C LEU A 284 -0.83 0.86 8.73
N PHE A 285 -0.75 0.61 7.44
CA PHE A 285 -0.34 1.59 6.45
C PHE A 285 -1.28 1.62 5.25
N PRO A 286 -1.50 2.80 4.62
CA PRO A 286 -2.38 2.93 3.48
C PRO A 286 -1.73 2.40 2.20
N ALA A 287 -2.51 1.66 1.39
CA ALA A 287 -2.22 1.40 0.00
C ALA A 287 -3.09 2.34 -0.85
N VAL A 288 -2.45 3.24 -1.58
CA VAL A 288 -3.10 4.38 -2.25
C VAL A 288 -3.14 4.20 -3.75
N LEU A 289 -4.23 4.67 -4.37
CA LEU A 289 -4.41 4.76 -5.81
C LEU A 289 -4.35 6.22 -6.26
N ALA A 290 -3.65 6.46 -7.34
CA ALA A 290 -3.56 7.81 -7.93
C ALA A 290 -3.45 7.75 -9.46
N VAL A 291 -3.98 8.76 -10.13
CA VAL A 291 -3.80 8.97 -11.58
C VAL A 291 -2.48 9.73 -11.79
N ALA A 292 -1.65 9.28 -12.72
CA ALA A 292 -0.41 9.97 -13.07
C ALA A 292 -0.69 11.32 -13.78
N ASP A 293 0.20 12.30 -13.59
CA ASP A 293 0.13 13.53 -14.38
C ASP A 293 0.28 13.21 -15.87
N LYS A 294 -0.61 13.77 -16.70
CA LYS A 294 -0.70 13.53 -18.14
C LYS A 294 -0.75 12.04 -18.48
N ALA A 295 -1.52 11.25 -17.71
CA ALA A 295 -1.78 9.86 -18.02
C ALA A 295 -2.14 9.70 -19.51
N PRO A 296 -1.48 8.80 -20.26
CA PRO A 296 -1.77 8.58 -21.69
C PRO A 296 -3.22 8.15 -21.96
N HIS A 297 -3.82 7.42 -20.99
CA HIS A 297 -5.16 6.84 -21.10
C HIS A 297 -6.04 7.29 -19.90
N PRO A 298 -6.44 8.58 -19.87
CA PRO A 298 -7.02 9.20 -18.68
C PRO A 298 -8.41 8.68 -18.31
N ALA A 299 -9.21 8.21 -19.27
CA ALA A 299 -10.51 7.60 -18.99
C ALA A 299 -10.34 6.16 -18.48
N ALA A 300 -9.46 5.37 -19.08
CA ALA A 300 -9.14 4.01 -18.66
C ALA A 300 -8.48 4.00 -17.26
N ALA A 301 -7.67 5.02 -16.92
CA ALA A 301 -7.09 5.19 -15.59
C ALA A 301 -8.18 5.32 -14.51
N ARG A 302 -9.19 6.15 -14.74
CA ARG A 302 -10.31 6.34 -13.80
C ARG A 302 -11.20 5.12 -13.72
N LEU A 303 -11.44 4.48 -14.86
CA LEU A 303 -12.20 3.24 -14.94
C LEU A 303 -11.52 2.12 -14.12
N LEU A 304 -10.19 1.99 -14.22
CA LEU A 304 -9.42 1.01 -13.44
C LEU A 304 -9.51 1.32 -11.94
N ILE A 305 -9.35 2.59 -11.54
CA ILE A 305 -9.46 2.97 -10.12
C ILE A 305 -10.87 2.67 -9.60
N ASP A 306 -11.93 3.04 -10.34
CA ASP A 306 -13.30 2.70 -9.95
C ASP A 306 -13.51 1.19 -9.83
N PHE A 307 -13.04 0.42 -10.80
CA PHE A 307 -13.11 -1.03 -10.80
C PHE A 307 -12.43 -1.65 -9.56
N MET A 308 -11.22 -1.19 -9.22
CA MET A 308 -10.48 -1.73 -8.08
C MET A 308 -11.17 -1.57 -6.73
N PHE A 309 -12.10 -0.59 -6.59
CA PHE A 309 -12.93 -0.46 -5.40
C PHE A 309 -14.04 -1.52 -5.28
N GLY A 310 -14.10 -2.46 -6.19
CA GLY A 310 -15.02 -3.60 -6.14
C GLY A 310 -16.46 -3.26 -6.55
N ASP A 311 -17.28 -4.30 -6.60
CA ASP A 311 -18.73 -4.21 -6.83
C ASP A 311 -19.52 -4.14 -5.49
N ASP A 312 -20.84 -4.34 -5.54
CA ASP A 312 -21.71 -4.24 -4.36
C ASP A 312 -21.87 -5.59 -3.62
N SER A 313 -21.07 -6.62 -3.98
CA SER A 313 -21.00 -7.85 -3.19
C SER A 313 -20.27 -7.63 -1.87
N ALA A 314 -20.53 -8.48 -0.88
CA ALA A 314 -19.98 -8.33 0.47
C ALA A 314 -18.44 -8.43 0.53
N ASP A 315 -17.82 -9.09 -0.45
CA ASP A 315 -16.37 -9.25 -0.61
C ASP A 315 -15.77 -8.32 -1.68
N GLY A 316 -16.59 -7.44 -2.28
CA GLY A 316 -16.20 -6.53 -3.35
C GLY A 316 -16.03 -7.20 -4.72
N GLY A 317 -16.40 -8.48 -4.85
CA GLY A 317 -16.39 -9.24 -6.10
C GLY A 317 -15.00 -9.42 -6.72
N PRO A 318 -14.94 -9.83 -8.02
CA PRO A 318 -13.69 -10.18 -8.68
C PRO A 318 -12.62 -9.08 -8.69
N ALA A 319 -13.04 -7.82 -8.61
CA ALA A 319 -12.14 -6.69 -8.61
C ALA A 319 -11.37 -6.53 -7.29
N PHE A 320 -12.04 -6.75 -6.16
CA PHE A 320 -11.45 -6.62 -4.83
C PHE A 320 -10.98 -7.94 -4.23
N ALA A 321 -11.52 -9.08 -4.66
CA ALA A 321 -11.16 -10.41 -4.16
C ALA A 321 -9.64 -10.68 -4.05
N PRO A 322 -8.78 -10.19 -4.97
CA PRO A 322 -7.33 -10.32 -4.80
C PRO A 322 -6.78 -9.65 -3.53
N PHE A 323 -7.51 -8.70 -2.97
CA PHE A 323 -7.13 -7.90 -1.80
C PHE A 323 -7.97 -8.21 -0.56
N ASN A 324 -9.09 -8.94 -0.70
CA ASN A 324 -9.88 -9.43 0.43
C ASN A 324 -9.23 -10.70 0.99
N VAL A 325 -8.21 -10.51 1.80
CA VAL A 325 -7.36 -11.54 2.38
C VAL A 325 -6.99 -11.16 3.82
N PRO A 326 -6.61 -12.12 4.68
CA PRO A 326 -6.27 -11.82 6.07
C PRO A 326 -5.28 -10.66 6.21
N GLY A 327 -5.61 -9.66 7.05
CA GLY A 327 -4.75 -8.52 7.37
C GLY A 327 -4.68 -7.40 6.32
N ASP A 328 -5.50 -7.48 5.28
CA ASP A 328 -5.82 -6.33 4.42
C ASP A 328 -7.28 -5.91 4.68
N TYR A 329 -7.53 -4.62 4.83
CA TYR A 329 -8.82 -4.06 5.22
C TYR A 329 -9.29 -3.05 4.20
N ALA A 330 -10.46 -3.26 3.59
CA ALA A 330 -11.05 -2.34 2.64
C ALA A 330 -11.36 -1.00 3.29
N THR A 331 -11.11 0.11 2.59
CA THR A 331 -11.59 1.44 3.02
C THR A 331 -13.02 1.73 2.59
N ARG A 332 -13.54 0.95 1.63
CA ARG A 332 -14.95 0.97 1.28
C ARG A 332 -15.73 0.20 2.34
N THR A 333 -16.54 0.92 3.13
CA THR A 333 -17.24 0.42 4.32
C THR A 333 -18.29 -0.66 4.05
N THR A 334 -18.66 -0.89 2.80
CA THR A 334 -19.59 -1.95 2.39
C THR A 334 -18.92 -3.29 2.13
N ILE A 335 -17.60 -3.35 2.07
CA ILE A 335 -16.84 -4.58 1.89
C ILE A 335 -16.47 -5.13 3.28
N ALA A 336 -16.85 -6.38 3.55
CA ALA A 336 -16.53 -7.05 4.80
C ALA A 336 -15.06 -7.49 4.82
N ASP A 337 -14.44 -7.45 6.00
CA ASP A 337 -13.11 -8.03 6.21
C ASP A 337 -13.12 -9.54 5.89
N ASP A 338 -11.95 -10.04 5.49
CA ASP A 338 -11.73 -11.48 5.36
C ASP A 338 -12.02 -12.18 6.70
N PRO A 339 -12.80 -13.28 6.73
CA PRO A 339 -13.21 -13.94 7.98
C PRO A 339 -12.06 -14.50 8.82
N ASP A 340 -10.89 -14.71 8.21
CA ASP A 340 -9.68 -15.17 8.91
C ASP A 340 -8.81 -14.01 9.41
N SER A 341 -9.24 -12.77 9.17
CA SER A 341 -8.59 -11.59 9.74
C SER A 341 -8.91 -11.44 11.23
N VAL A 342 -7.94 -10.93 12.00
CA VAL A 342 -8.26 -10.21 13.22
C VAL A 342 -9.07 -8.98 12.79
N PRO A 343 -10.28 -8.74 13.34
CA PRO A 343 -11.05 -7.55 13.00
C PRO A 343 -10.21 -6.27 13.18
N LEU A 344 -10.37 -5.29 12.29
CA LEU A 344 -9.55 -4.08 12.30
C LEU A 344 -9.53 -3.40 13.68
N GLU A 345 -10.67 -3.30 14.35
CA GLU A 345 -10.82 -2.72 15.70
C GLU A 345 -10.09 -3.51 16.81
N GLY A 346 -9.82 -4.80 16.56
CA GLY A 346 -9.10 -5.70 17.49
C GLY A 346 -7.61 -5.87 17.17
N LEU A 347 -7.14 -5.33 16.05
CA LEU A 347 -5.74 -5.42 15.65
C LEU A 347 -4.91 -4.42 16.48
N LYS A 348 -3.93 -4.95 17.21
CA LYS A 348 -3.05 -4.15 18.08
C LYS A 348 -1.87 -3.56 17.28
N ALA A 349 -2.15 -2.86 16.21
CA ALA A 349 -1.16 -2.17 15.39
C ALA A 349 -1.34 -0.65 15.50
N TRP A 350 -0.24 0.10 15.47
CA TRP A 350 -0.32 1.55 15.33
C TRP A 350 -0.78 1.94 13.92
N THR A 351 -1.63 2.95 13.83
CA THR A 351 -1.93 3.59 12.55
C THR A 351 -0.85 4.62 12.27
N ILE A 352 -0.27 4.60 11.07
CA ILE A 352 0.78 5.56 10.70
C ILE A 352 0.26 6.99 10.77
N ASP A 353 0.92 7.83 11.57
CA ASP A 353 0.82 9.27 11.45
C ASP A 353 1.68 9.73 10.27
N THR A 354 1.06 9.81 9.10
CA THR A 354 1.75 10.12 7.84
C THR A 354 2.51 11.45 7.88
N GLU A 355 1.99 12.44 8.62
CA GLU A 355 2.63 13.76 8.74
C GLU A 355 3.83 13.71 9.69
N ALA A 356 3.68 13.11 10.86
CA ALA A 356 4.75 12.95 11.83
C ALA A 356 5.89 12.09 11.26
N VAL A 357 5.57 11.00 10.56
CA VAL A 357 6.56 10.15 9.88
C VAL A 357 7.31 10.93 8.79
N ALA A 358 6.61 11.73 7.97
CA ALA A 358 7.23 12.55 6.93
C ALA A 358 8.20 13.59 7.51
N GLN A 359 7.89 14.17 8.67
CA GLN A 359 8.76 15.14 9.35
C GLN A 359 10.01 14.48 9.92
N ASN A 360 9.86 13.31 10.56
CA ASN A 360 10.97 12.59 11.19
C ASN A 360 11.94 11.99 10.18
N ARG A 361 11.46 11.49 9.05
CA ARG A 361 12.33 11.03 7.94
C ARG A 361 13.20 12.14 7.34
N ARG A 362 12.83 13.43 7.47
CA ARG A 362 13.64 14.57 7.02
C ARG A 362 14.82 14.88 7.96
N GLY A 363 14.71 14.49 9.22
CA GLY A 363 15.71 14.76 10.27
C GLY A 363 16.76 13.68 10.46
N SER A 364 16.55 12.47 9.94
CA SER A 364 17.52 11.37 10.03
C SER A 364 18.44 11.38 8.81
N PRO A 365 19.75 11.55 8.98
CA PRO A 365 20.71 11.14 7.97
C PRO A 365 20.75 9.59 7.99
N ILE A 366 20.04 8.92 7.09
CA ILE A 366 20.25 7.50 6.76
C ILE A 366 21.06 7.45 5.49
#